data_674f4ff5079cbffb12ea759c986903d5
#
_entry.id   674f4ff5079cbffb12ea759c986903d5
#
_cell.length_a   1.000
_cell.length_b   1.000
_cell.length_c   1.000
_cell.angle_alpha   90.00
_cell.angle_beta   90.00
_cell.angle_gamma   90.00
#
_symmetry.space_group_name_H-M   'P 1'
#
loop_
_entity.id
_entity.type
_entity.pdbx_description
1 polymer ?
#
loop_
_entity_poly.entity_id
_entity_poly.type
_entity_poly.pdbx_seq_one_letter_code
_entity_poly.pdbx_strand_id
1 'polypeptide(L)'
;MERIEYKGYFIDKTEHGFRICKEDNTEIHTHLRNLAASYKLIDNVVNYKIPTRCGLYYIQSHIRLADNEEYRQKLQDYYDVKLNKGKKQTFYNPHKKKF
;
A
#
# COMPACT_ATOMS: atom_id res chain seq x y z
N MET A 1 -12.33 2.17 -22.56
CA MET A 1 -11.65 1.99 -21.25
C MET A 1 -12.65 2.22 -20.14
N GLU A 2 -12.71 1.30 -19.23
CA GLU A 2 -13.67 1.38 -18.14
C GLU A 2 -13.06 2.05 -16.94
N ARG A 3 -13.84 2.91 -16.32
CA ARG A 3 -13.42 3.61 -15.12
C ARG A 3 -14.51 3.48 -14.06
N ILE A 4 -14.10 3.09 -12.87
CA ILE A 4 -14.99 2.99 -11.72
C ILE A 4 -14.69 4.15 -10.78
N GLU A 5 -15.72 4.83 -10.31
CA GLU A 5 -15.57 5.88 -9.30
C GLU A 5 -16.01 5.29 -7.97
N TYR A 6 -15.15 5.40 -6.97
CA TYR A 6 -15.41 4.78 -5.69
C TYR A 6 -14.81 5.62 -4.57
N LYS A 7 -15.66 6.20 -3.74
CA LYS A 7 -15.26 6.94 -2.53
C LYS A 7 -14.20 8.00 -2.80
N GLY A 8 -14.34 8.70 -3.93
CA GLY A 8 -13.39 9.77 -4.28
C GLY A 8 -12.15 9.29 -4.97
N TYR A 9 -12.15 8.06 -5.45
CA TYR A 9 -11.03 7.47 -6.19
C TYR A 9 -11.51 6.92 -7.52
N PHE A 10 -10.59 6.84 -8.46
CA PHE A 10 -10.81 6.19 -9.75
C PHE A 10 -10.11 4.85 -9.76
N ILE A 11 -10.78 3.83 -10.29
CA ILE A 11 -10.18 2.54 -10.58
C ILE A 11 -10.30 2.35 -12.08
N ASP A 12 -9.18 2.40 -12.78
CA ASP A 12 -9.13 2.26 -14.24
C ASP A 12 -8.60 0.88 -14.59
N LYS A 13 -9.33 0.17 -15.44
CA LYS A 13 -8.85 -1.12 -15.94
C LYS A 13 -7.72 -0.88 -16.92
N THR A 14 -6.63 -1.61 -16.75
CA THR A 14 -5.47 -1.53 -17.64
C THR A 14 -5.20 -2.89 -18.24
N GLU A 15 -4.16 -2.95 -19.05
CA GLU A 15 -3.78 -4.20 -19.71
C GLU A 15 -3.38 -5.28 -18.70
N HIS A 16 -2.78 -4.89 -17.58
CA HIS A 16 -2.24 -5.84 -16.63
C HIS A 16 -2.93 -5.79 -15.27
N GLY A 17 -4.05 -5.10 -15.18
CA GLY A 17 -4.76 -5.02 -13.91
C GLY A 17 -5.52 -3.73 -13.77
N PHE A 18 -5.30 -3.03 -12.65
CA PHE A 18 -6.07 -1.82 -12.34
C PHE A 18 -5.15 -0.73 -11.81
N ARG A 19 -5.43 0.49 -12.24
CA ARG A 19 -4.71 1.69 -11.78
C ARG A 19 -5.64 2.45 -10.86
N ILE A 20 -5.18 2.75 -9.66
CA ILE A 20 -5.99 3.45 -8.67
C ILE A 20 -5.36 4.80 -8.38
N CYS A 21 -6.18 5.86 -8.39
CA CYS A 21 -5.73 7.21 -8.09
C CYS A 21 -6.88 7.99 -7.48
N LYS A 22 -6.54 9.11 -6.83
CA LYS A 22 -7.57 10.02 -6.32
C LYS A 22 -8.15 10.83 -7.46
N GLU A 23 -9.42 11.19 -7.35
CA GLU A 23 -10.09 11.98 -8.38
C GLU A 23 -9.44 13.35 -8.53
N ASP A 24 -8.98 13.94 -7.42
CA ASP A 24 -8.43 15.28 -7.45
C ASP A 24 -6.91 15.30 -7.64
N ASN A 25 -6.27 14.15 -7.76
CA ASN A 25 -4.83 14.09 -8.01
C ASN A 25 -4.49 12.78 -8.69
N THR A 26 -4.69 12.74 -10.00
CA THR A 26 -4.52 11.50 -10.76
C THR A 26 -3.06 11.19 -11.06
N GLU A 27 -2.15 12.10 -10.76
CA GLU A 27 -0.73 11.84 -10.99
C GLU A 27 -0.18 10.83 -9.99
N ILE A 28 -0.70 10.85 -8.77
CA ILE A 28 -0.28 9.91 -7.75
C ILE A 28 -1.18 8.69 -7.86
N HIS A 29 -0.60 7.56 -8.24
CA HIS A 29 -1.39 6.37 -8.50
C HIS A 29 -0.63 5.12 -8.11
N THR A 30 -1.34 4.02 -8.04
CA THR A 30 -0.75 2.72 -7.82
C THR A 30 -1.46 1.70 -8.70
N HIS A 31 -0.88 0.52 -8.84
CA HIS A 31 -1.42 -0.53 -9.68
C HIS A 31 -1.63 -1.79 -8.86
N LEU A 32 -2.77 -2.43 -9.04
CA LEU A 32 -3.06 -3.72 -8.43
C LEU A 32 -3.59 -4.64 -9.51
N ARG A 33 -3.46 -5.94 -9.32
CA ARG A 33 -3.90 -6.92 -10.30
C ARG A 33 -5.34 -7.36 -10.10
N ASN A 34 -5.92 -7.05 -8.95
CA ASN A 34 -7.18 -7.63 -8.52
C ASN A 34 -8.16 -6.52 -8.18
N LEU A 35 -9.37 -6.61 -8.75
CA LEU A 35 -10.38 -5.58 -8.52
C LEU A 35 -10.82 -5.53 -7.05
N ALA A 36 -11.00 -6.70 -6.43
CA ALA A 36 -11.40 -6.75 -5.02
C ALA A 36 -10.34 -6.09 -4.14
N ALA A 37 -9.05 -6.32 -4.45
CA ALA A 37 -7.97 -5.68 -3.70
C ALA A 37 -7.99 -4.17 -3.90
N SER A 38 -8.39 -3.70 -5.09
CA SER A 38 -8.47 -2.28 -5.36
C SER A 38 -9.54 -1.61 -4.48
N TYR A 39 -10.70 -2.22 -4.38
CA TYR A 39 -11.75 -1.71 -3.49
C TYR A 39 -11.29 -1.70 -2.03
N LYS A 40 -10.64 -2.78 -1.62
CA LYS A 40 -10.17 -2.89 -0.24
C LYS A 40 -9.10 -1.84 0.07
N LEU A 41 -8.23 -1.58 -0.88
CA LEU A 41 -7.21 -0.54 -0.73
C LEU A 41 -7.87 0.80 -0.46
N ILE A 42 -8.86 1.16 -1.26
CA ILE A 42 -9.55 2.44 -1.11
C ILE A 42 -10.26 2.49 0.25
N ASP A 43 -10.94 1.41 0.62
CA ASP A 43 -11.62 1.37 1.91
C ASP A 43 -10.64 1.58 3.06
N ASN A 44 -9.48 0.95 2.99
CA ASN A 44 -8.47 1.09 4.02
C ASN A 44 -7.95 2.52 4.09
N VAL A 45 -7.64 3.12 2.95
CA VAL A 45 -7.09 4.47 2.91
C VAL A 45 -8.10 5.48 3.42
N VAL A 46 -9.37 5.34 3.02
CA VAL A 46 -10.41 6.26 3.44
C VAL A 46 -10.65 6.17 4.95
N ASN A 47 -10.54 4.99 5.51
CA ASN A 47 -10.81 4.75 6.92
C ASN A 47 -9.54 4.70 7.78
N TYR A 48 -8.39 5.03 7.20
CA TYR A 48 -7.10 5.04 7.90
C TYR A 48 -6.77 3.71 8.56
N LYS A 49 -7.03 2.62 7.84
CA LYS A 49 -6.78 1.28 8.35
C LYS A 49 -5.42 0.77 7.89
N ILE A 50 -4.75 0.02 8.76
CA ILE A 50 -3.47 -0.59 8.45
C ILE A 50 -3.75 -2.00 7.91
N PRO A 51 -3.31 -2.32 6.68
CA PRO A 51 -3.53 -3.66 6.15
C PRO A 51 -2.67 -4.67 6.90
N THR A 52 -3.20 -5.88 7.07
CA THR A 52 -2.47 -6.94 7.74
C THR A 52 -2.43 -8.17 6.83
N ARG A 53 -1.46 -9.05 7.08
CA ARG A 53 -1.33 -10.31 6.35
C ARG A 53 -1.24 -10.09 4.85
N CYS A 54 -0.40 -9.13 4.45
CA CYS A 54 -0.26 -8.78 3.04
C CYS A 54 1.20 -8.58 2.71
N GLY A 55 1.49 -8.49 1.43
CA GLY A 55 2.85 -8.26 0.96
C GLY A 55 3.27 -6.81 1.10
N LEU A 56 4.56 -6.58 0.96
CA LEU A 56 5.12 -5.24 1.08
C LEU A 56 4.59 -4.31 0.00
N TYR A 57 4.38 -4.83 -1.21
CA TYR A 57 3.89 -3.99 -2.29
C TYR A 57 2.52 -3.40 -1.97
N TYR A 58 1.65 -4.19 -1.33
CA TYR A 58 0.32 -3.72 -1.00
C TYR A 58 0.39 -2.60 0.04
N ILE A 59 1.31 -2.72 1.00
CA ILE A 59 1.52 -1.65 1.98
C ILE A 59 2.04 -0.39 1.29
N GLN A 60 2.96 -0.53 0.35
CA GLN A 60 3.47 0.60 -0.42
C GLN A 60 2.34 1.30 -1.17
N SER A 61 1.39 0.54 -1.70
CA SER A 61 0.26 1.12 -2.40
C SER A 61 -0.57 2.01 -1.48
N HIS A 62 -0.75 1.59 -0.22
CA HIS A 62 -1.45 2.42 0.76
C HIS A 62 -0.67 3.71 1.03
N ILE A 63 0.65 3.59 1.21
CA ILE A 63 1.51 4.75 1.48
C ILE A 63 1.40 5.75 0.34
N ARG A 64 1.41 5.25 -0.88
CA ARG A 64 1.38 6.11 -2.06
C ARG A 64 0.09 6.92 -2.14
N LEU A 65 -1.03 6.33 -1.77
CA LEU A 65 -2.32 7.00 -1.87
C LEU A 65 -2.74 7.73 -0.61
N ALA A 66 -2.06 7.52 0.51
CA ALA A 66 -2.43 8.15 1.77
C ALA A 66 -2.29 9.66 1.67
N ASP A 67 -3.31 10.40 2.11
CA ASP A 67 -3.30 11.85 2.08
C ASP A 67 -3.24 12.46 3.48
N ASN A 68 -3.07 11.63 4.49
CA ASN A 68 -2.94 12.06 5.89
C ASN A 68 -1.57 11.66 6.38
N GLU A 69 -0.80 12.63 6.88
CA GLU A 69 0.58 12.39 7.27
C GLU A 69 0.70 11.41 8.44
N GLU A 70 -0.18 11.51 9.40
CA GLU A 70 -0.15 10.62 10.54
C GLU A 70 -0.40 9.18 10.12
N TYR A 71 -1.38 8.98 9.25
CA TYR A 71 -1.70 7.66 8.71
C TYR A 71 -0.54 7.13 7.87
N ARG A 72 0.03 7.99 7.03
CA ARG A 72 1.17 7.58 6.19
C ARG A 72 2.35 7.15 7.04
N GLN A 73 2.60 7.85 8.15
CA GLN A 73 3.70 7.50 9.02
C GLN A 73 3.48 6.14 9.69
N LYS A 74 2.25 5.87 10.09
CA LYS A 74 1.93 4.55 10.66
C LYS A 74 2.13 3.44 9.65
N LEU A 75 1.75 3.68 8.40
CA LEU A 75 1.96 2.71 7.33
C LEU A 75 3.45 2.48 7.10
N GLN A 76 4.22 3.57 7.10
CA GLN A 76 5.66 3.48 6.90
C GLN A 76 6.32 2.69 8.02
N ASP A 77 5.92 2.95 9.26
CA ASP A 77 6.45 2.21 10.41
C ASP A 77 6.15 0.72 10.28
N TYR A 78 4.94 0.39 9.90
CA TYR A 78 4.53 -0.99 9.72
C TYR A 78 5.35 -1.65 8.60
N TYR A 79 5.55 -0.93 7.50
CA TYR A 79 6.34 -1.41 6.37
C TYR A 79 7.78 -1.69 6.82
N ASP A 80 8.36 -0.75 7.58
CA ASP A 80 9.75 -0.88 8.01
C ASP A 80 9.94 -2.08 8.94
N VAL A 81 9.01 -2.29 9.86
CA VAL A 81 9.07 -3.45 10.75
C VAL A 81 9.00 -4.74 9.96
N LYS A 82 8.09 -4.81 9.00
CA LYS A 82 7.92 -6.01 8.20
C LYS A 82 9.14 -6.27 7.33
N LEU A 83 9.72 -5.22 6.76
CA LEU A 83 10.91 -5.34 5.94
C LEU A 83 12.10 -5.81 6.79
N ASN A 84 12.25 -5.24 7.97
CA ASN A 84 13.37 -5.59 8.85
C ASN A 84 13.28 -7.01 9.37
N LYS A 85 12.07 -7.51 9.59
CA LYS A 85 11.91 -8.90 9.99
C LYS A 85 12.44 -9.85 8.92
N GLY A 86 12.17 -9.53 7.67
CA GLY A 86 12.70 -10.34 6.58
C GLY A 86 14.21 -10.31 6.54
N LYS A 87 14.79 -9.13 6.74
CA LYS A 87 16.24 -8.99 6.74
C LYS A 87 16.88 -9.74 7.90
N LYS A 88 16.26 -9.71 9.06
CA LYS A 88 16.80 -10.41 10.21
C LYS A 88 16.90 -11.90 9.95
N GLN A 89 16.00 -12.43 9.22
CA GLN A 89 16.02 -13.86 8.93
C GLN A 89 17.17 -14.25 8.03
N THR A 90 17.61 -13.35 7.19
CA THR A 90 18.73 -13.62 6.32
C THR A 90 20.06 -13.29 6.94
N PHE A 91 20.05 -12.45 7.96
CA PHE A 91 21.26 -11.98 8.52
C PHE A 91 21.74 -12.83 9.58
N TYR A 92 22.29 -13.02 10.09
CA TYR A 92 22.48 -13.32 11.39
C TYR A 92 23.63 -13.04 11.88
N ASN A 93 24.02 -12.59 12.38
CA ASN A 93 24.90 -12.10 12.94
C ASN A 93 25.33 -11.78 13.90
N PRO A 94 25.74 -12.00 14.14
CA PRO A 94 26.02 -11.63 15.24
C PRO A 94 26.52 -10.85 15.65
N HIS A 95 26.79 -10.83 15.64
CA HIS A 95 26.95 -9.91 16.30
C HIS A 95 26.76 -9.46 16.64
N LYS A 96 26.62 -9.80 16.35
CA LYS A 96 26.21 -9.21 16.80
C LYS A 96 25.98 -9.10 17.37
N LYS A 97 26.14 -9.54 17.48
CA LYS A 97 25.78 -9.24 18.18
C LYS A 97 25.74 -8.97 18.64
N LYS A 98 26.00 -9.21 18.61
CA LYS A 98 25.78 -8.74 19.05
C LYS A 98 25.53 -8.56 19.31
N PHE A 99 25.85 -8.96 19.05
CA PHE A 99 25.39 -8.53 19.34
C PHE A 99 25.23 -8.43 19.45
#